data_1f21c4a12814d63adfa10f3d180b7cdb
#
_entry.id   1f21c4a12814d63adfa10f3d180b7cdb
#
_cell.length_a   1.000
_cell.length_b   1.000
_cell.length_c   1.000
_cell.angle_alpha   90.00
_cell.angle_beta   90.00
_cell.angle_gamma   90.00
#
_symmetry.space_group_name_H-M   'P 1'
#
loop_
_entity.id
_entity.type
_entity.pdbx_description
1 polymer ?
#
loop_
_entity_poly.entity_id
_entity_poly.type
_entity_poly.pdbx_seq_one_letter_code
_entity_poly.pdbx_strand_id
1 'polypeptide(L)'
;LRNPAVTTLIVLFMTFNAALNAAKRGKGIKNGILISFLSILVGAGATLSVLVLSGAVRYEANQIIPISGMIISNAMVAIGLCYRQLTGDFKSRRNEVEIKLSLGADLLPASMDILRDSIRTGMVPTIDSTKTLGIVSLPGMMTGLILAGISPLMAIRYQIMVTFMLLSTTAISSFMACFLSYRTFFNERKQLL
;
A
#
# COMPACT_ATOMS: atom_id res chain seq x y z
N LEU A 1 15.23 -21.06 -11.00
CA LEU A 1 13.94 -20.72 -10.36
C LEU A 1 12.76 -20.95 -11.31
N ARG A 2 12.63 -22.21 -11.78
CA ARG A 2 11.58 -22.59 -12.76
C ARG A 2 10.29 -23.10 -12.10
N ASN A 3 10.29 -23.26 -10.77
CA ASN A 3 9.13 -23.76 -10.01
C ASN A 3 8.25 -22.59 -9.56
N PRO A 4 6.97 -22.55 -9.95
CA PRO A 4 6.03 -21.49 -9.54
C PRO A 4 5.85 -21.44 -8.02
N ALA A 5 5.93 -22.56 -7.32
CA ALA A 5 5.86 -22.62 -5.86
C ALA A 5 6.99 -21.85 -5.17
N VAL A 6 8.21 -21.90 -5.69
CA VAL A 6 9.36 -21.17 -5.14
C VAL A 6 9.17 -19.65 -5.34
N THR A 7 8.68 -19.24 -6.50
CA THR A 7 8.37 -17.83 -6.78
C THR A 7 7.31 -17.29 -5.82
N THR A 8 6.24 -18.04 -5.60
CA THR A 8 5.17 -17.65 -4.65
C THR A 8 5.70 -17.56 -3.22
N LEU A 9 6.55 -18.50 -2.80
CA LEU A 9 7.15 -18.51 -1.47
C LEU A 9 8.06 -17.28 -1.25
N ILE A 10 8.84 -16.88 -2.25
CA ILE A 10 9.67 -15.67 -2.21
C ILE A 10 8.77 -14.43 -2.06
N VAL A 11 7.70 -14.32 -2.84
CA VAL A 11 6.77 -13.19 -2.75
C VAL A 11 6.10 -13.12 -1.38
N LEU A 12 5.70 -14.25 -0.80
CA LEU A 12 5.14 -14.30 0.56
C LEU A 12 6.18 -13.86 1.61
N PHE A 13 7.42 -14.30 1.48
CA PHE A 13 8.51 -13.88 2.37
C PHE A 13 8.76 -12.37 2.27
N MET A 14 8.77 -11.80 1.05
CA MET A 14 8.88 -10.35 0.83
C MET A 14 7.71 -9.60 1.47
N THR A 15 6.48 -10.10 1.31
CA THR A 15 5.27 -9.53 1.91
C THR A 15 5.35 -9.53 3.44
N PHE A 16 5.81 -10.62 4.04
CA PHE A 16 5.98 -10.72 5.49
C PHE A 16 7.01 -9.72 6.02
N ASN A 17 8.17 -9.61 5.38
CA ASN A 17 9.18 -8.61 5.75
C ASN A 17 8.68 -7.17 5.60
N ALA A 18 7.94 -6.88 4.53
CA ALA A 18 7.32 -5.58 4.32
C ALA A 18 6.30 -5.25 5.42
N ALA A 19 5.47 -6.23 5.81
CA ALA A 19 4.50 -6.08 6.88
C ALA A 19 5.16 -5.76 8.23
N LEU A 20 6.25 -6.44 8.57
CA LEU A 20 7.04 -6.15 9.78
C LEU A 20 7.57 -4.70 9.77
N ASN A 21 8.07 -4.24 8.64
CA ASN A 21 8.60 -2.88 8.52
C ASN A 21 7.50 -1.80 8.54
N ALA A 22 6.36 -2.05 7.91
CA ALA A 22 5.20 -1.16 7.96
C ALA A 22 4.66 -1.03 9.39
N ALA A 23 4.47 -2.15 10.07
CA ALA A 23 3.95 -2.19 11.44
C ALA A 23 4.83 -1.46 12.46
N LYS A 24 6.16 -1.49 12.29
CA LYS A 24 7.10 -0.74 13.16
C LYS A 24 6.86 0.77 13.15
N ARG A 25 6.28 1.30 12.07
CA ARG A 25 5.96 2.74 11.94
C ARG A 25 4.64 3.13 12.62
N GLY A 26 3.78 2.15 12.90
CA GLY A 26 2.49 2.32 13.60
C GLY A 26 2.59 1.92 15.07
N LYS A 27 3.42 2.61 15.86
CA LYS A 27 3.54 2.35 17.30
C LYS A 27 2.17 2.55 17.98
N GLY A 28 1.63 1.48 18.57
CA GLY A 28 0.35 1.50 19.30
C GLY A 28 -0.82 0.80 18.59
N ILE A 29 -0.66 0.36 17.35
CA ILE A 29 -1.71 -0.40 16.64
C ILE A 29 -1.63 -1.88 17.07
N LYS A 30 -2.67 -2.35 17.74
CA LYS A 30 -2.80 -3.78 18.11
C LYS A 30 -2.84 -4.63 16.84
N ASN A 31 -2.06 -5.71 16.82
CA ASN A 31 -1.94 -6.60 15.65
C ASN A 31 -1.51 -5.92 14.34
N GLY A 32 -0.76 -4.80 14.41
CA GLY A 32 -0.32 -4.05 13.23
C GLY A 32 0.42 -4.89 12.18
N ILE A 33 1.15 -5.93 12.60
CA ILE A 33 1.84 -6.86 11.68
C ILE A 33 0.82 -7.65 10.84
N LEU A 34 -0.18 -8.24 11.49
CA LEU A 34 -1.20 -9.04 10.81
C LEU A 34 -2.02 -8.18 9.86
N ILE A 35 -2.42 -6.99 10.29
CA ILE A 35 -3.18 -6.04 9.48
C ILE A 35 -2.35 -5.61 8.25
N SER A 36 -1.08 -5.25 8.45
CA SER A 36 -0.18 -4.89 7.36
C SER A 36 0.03 -6.04 6.38
N PHE A 37 0.24 -7.26 6.88
CA PHE A 37 0.42 -8.45 6.06
C PHE A 37 -0.81 -8.71 5.18
N LEU A 38 -2.01 -8.73 5.78
CA LEU A 38 -3.26 -8.90 5.05
C LEU A 38 -3.49 -7.79 4.02
N SER A 39 -3.24 -6.53 4.40
CA SER A 39 -3.43 -5.39 3.50
C SER A 39 -2.49 -5.41 2.30
N ILE A 40 -1.21 -5.77 2.50
CA ILE A 40 -0.25 -5.91 1.41
C ILE A 40 -0.61 -7.14 0.56
N LEU A 41 -0.96 -8.25 1.19
CA LEU A 41 -1.31 -9.48 0.49
C LEU A 41 -2.51 -9.27 -0.43
N VAL A 42 -3.57 -8.62 0.05
CA VAL A 42 -4.77 -8.33 -0.75
C VAL A 42 -4.44 -7.32 -1.85
N GLY A 43 -3.76 -6.22 -1.54
CA GLY A 43 -3.41 -5.21 -2.54
C GLY A 43 -2.47 -5.73 -3.62
N ALA A 44 -1.37 -6.38 -3.23
CA ALA A 44 -0.43 -6.96 -4.17
C ALA A 44 -1.02 -8.17 -4.91
N GLY A 45 -1.75 -9.02 -4.20
CA GLY A 45 -2.41 -10.20 -4.78
C GLY A 45 -3.45 -9.82 -5.84
N ALA A 46 -4.32 -8.85 -5.56
CA ALA A 46 -5.30 -8.37 -6.51
C ALA A 46 -4.63 -7.80 -7.77
N THR A 47 -3.63 -6.94 -7.59
CA THR A 47 -2.92 -6.31 -8.70
C THR A 47 -2.14 -7.33 -9.53
N LEU A 48 -1.41 -8.27 -8.90
CA LEU A 48 -0.69 -9.33 -9.60
C LEU A 48 -1.65 -10.27 -10.33
N SER A 49 -2.79 -10.60 -9.72
CA SER A 49 -3.80 -11.45 -10.37
C SER A 49 -4.33 -10.80 -11.65
N VAL A 50 -4.63 -9.51 -11.62
CA VAL A 50 -5.08 -8.77 -12.82
C VAL A 50 -4.00 -8.78 -13.91
N LEU A 51 -2.73 -8.55 -13.56
CA LEU A 51 -1.62 -8.53 -14.52
C LEU A 51 -1.36 -9.89 -15.17
N VAL A 52 -1.47 -10.97 -14.40
CA VAL A 52 -1.25 -12.33 -14.93
C VAL A 52 -2.45 -12.78 -15.75
N LEU A 53 -3.69 -12.55 -15.27
CA LEU A 53 -4.91 -12.95 -15.97
C LEU A 53 -5.13 -12.14 -17.27
N SER A 54 -4.71 -10.88 -17.31
CA SER A 54 -4.75 -10.09 -18.55
C SER A 54 -3.67 -10.47 -19.55
N GLY A 55 -2.75 -11.35 -19.21
CA GLY A 55 -1.61 -11.73 -20.06
C GLY A 55 -0.55 -10.64 -20.22
N ALA A 56 -0.64 -9.55 -19.47
CA ALA A 56 0.33 -8.44 -19.51
C ALA A 56 1.71 -8.84 -18.96
N VAL A 57 1.72 -9.78 -18.00
CA VAL A 57 2.92 -10.31 -17.38
C VAL A 57 2.83 -11.84 -17.34
N ARG A 58 3.89 -12.51 -17.76
CA ARG A 58 3.97 -13.99 -17.64
C ARG A 58 4.33 -14.37 -16.22
N TYR A 59 3.74 -15.45 -15.72
CA TYR A 59 4.08 -15.97 -14.39
C TYR A 59 5.44 -16.68 -14.40
N GLU A 60 6.48 -15.91 -14.67
CA GLU A 60 7.88 -16.35 -14.66
C GLU A 60 8.65 -15.61 -13.57
N ALA A 61 9.54 -16.28 -12.86
CA ALA A 61 10.30 -15.72 -11.74
C ALA A 61 11.02 -14.42 -12.12
N ASN A 62 11.55 -14.35 -13.35
CA ASN A 62 12.27 -13.18 -13.85
C ASN A 62 11.41 -11.91 -13.97
N GLN A 63 10.10 -12.05 -14.12
CA GLN A 63 9.16 -10.95 -14.23
C GLN A 63 8.43 -10.72 -12.91
N ILE A 64 7.92 -11.78 -12.29
CA ILE A 64 7.10 -11.69 -11.07
C ILE A 64 7.89 -11.17 -9.88
N ILE A 65 9.13 -11.64 -9.64
CA ILE A 65 9.90 -11.23 -8.47
C ILE A 65 10.21 -9.72 -8.47
N PRO A 66 10.75 -9.11 -9.55
CA PRO A 66 10.99 -7.67 -9.58
C PRO A 66 9.71 -6.84 -9.47
N ILE A 67 8.64 -7.24 -10.17
CA ILE A 67 7.35 -6.56 -10.14
C ILE A 67 6.74 -6.62 -8.74
N SER A 68 6.72 -7.80 -8.12
CA SER A 68 6.25 -7.97 -6.74
C SER A 68 7.04 -7.11 -5.76
N GLY A 69 8.37 -7.02 -5.93
CA GLY A 69 9.23 -6.20 -5.11
C GLY A 69 8.84 -4.72 -5.16
N MET A 70 8.61 -4.18 -6.35
CA MET A 70 8.15 -2.79 -6.53
C MET A 70 6.77 -2.55 -5.90
N ILE A 71 5.81 -3.45 -6.12
CA ILE A 71 4.46 -3.37 -5.56
C ILE A 71 4.50 -3.39 -4.03
N ILE A 72 5.14 -4.40 -3.46
CA ILE A 72 5.19 -4.64 -2.02
C ILE A 72 5.94 -3.51 -1.31
N SER A 73 7.04 -3.02 -1.88
CA SER A 73 7.82 -1.91 -1.32
C SER A 73 7.00 -0.62 -1.25
N ASN A 74 6.28 -0.27 -2.32
CA ASN A 74 5.43 0.93 -2.33
C ASN A 74 4.24 0.79 -1.35
N ALA A 75 3.60 -0.37 -1.31
CA ALA A 75 2.53 -0.64 -0.34
C ALA A 75 3.04 -0.52 1.11
N MET A 76 4.23 -1.06 1.41
CA MET A 76 4.87 -0.93 2.72
C MET A 76 5.08 0.53 3.14
N VAL A 77 5.58 1.36 2.22
CA VAL A 77 5.80 2.79 2.48
C VAL A 77 4.47 3.50 2.72
N ALA A 78 3.47 3.26 1.87
CA ALA A 78 2.15 3.85 1.98
C ALA A 78 1.46 3.50 3.31
N ILE A 79 1.43 2.22 3.68
CA ILE A 79 0.87 1.77 4.97
C ILE A 79 1.61 2.40 6.14
N GLY A 80 2.94 2.49 6.07
CA GLY A 80 3.73 3.11 7.12
C GLY A 80 3.43 4.60 7.32
N LEU A 81 3.11 5.33 6.25
CA LEU A 81 2.66 6.73 6.30
C LEU A 81 1.23 6.81 6.85
N CYS A 82 0.33 5.95 6.39
CA CYS A 82 -1.03 5.84 6.91
C CYS A 82 -1.04 5.64 8.43
N TYR A 83 -0.25 4.71 8.93
CA TYR A 83 -0.19 4.41 10.36
C TYR A 83 0.35 5.56 11.18
N ARG A 84 1.38 6.24 10.68
CA ARG A 84 1.94 7.42 11.35
C ARG A 84 0.90 8.54 11.45
N GLN A 85 0.22 8.83 10.35
CA GLN A 85 -0.84 9.84 10.31
C GLN A 85 -2.01 9.45 11.21
N LEU A 86 -2.49 8.22 11.08
CA LEU A 86 -3.60 7.68 11.87
C LEU A 86 -3.34 7.81 13.37
N THR A 87 -2.17 7.38 13.83
CA THR A 87 -1.80 7.46 15.25
C THR A 87 -1.66 8.91 15.72
N GLY A 88 -1.11 9.79 14.87
CA GLY A 88 -0.98 11.22 15.16
C GLY A 88 -2.32 11.90 15.28
N ASP A 89 -3.23 11.66 14.33
CA ASP A 89 -4.54 12.32 14.28
C ASP A 89 -5.47 11.83 15.38
N PHE A 90 -5.50 10.55 15.72
CA PHE A 90 -6.25 10.06 16.87
C PHE A 90 -5.79 10.69 18.18
N LYS A 91 -4.49 11.03 18.30
CA LYS A 91 -3.96 11.71 19.47
C LYS A 91 -4.27 13.20 19.47
N SER A 92 -4.09 13.89 18.36
CA SER A 92 -4.26 15.34 18.26
C SER A 92 -5.73 15.78 18.19
N ARG A 93 -6.60 14.98 17.57
CA ARG A 93 -8.03 15.24 17.38
C ARG A 93 -8.91 14.41 18.33
N ARG A 94 -8.36 14.00 19.47
CA ARG A 94 -9.05 13.19 20.49
C ARG A 94 -10.39 13.81 20.89
N ASN A 95 -10.40 15.09 21.23
CA ASN A 95 -11.61 15.79 21.67
C ASN A 95 -12.71 15.79 20.59
N GLU A 96 -12.34 15.94 19.31
CA GLU A 96 -13.29 15.90 18.19
C GLU A 96 -13.97 14.53 18.10
N VAL A 97 -13.20 13.45 18.22
CA VAL A 97 -13.73 12.09 18.18
C VAL A 97 -14.63 11.82 19.39
N GLU A 98 -14.22 12.23 20.59
CA GLU A 98 -15.00 12.07 21.83
C GLU A 98 -16.32 12.86 21.78
N ILE A 99 -16.33 14.06 21.23
CA ILE A 99 -17.56 14.85 21.02
C ILE A 99 -18.51 14.13 20.07
N LYS A 100 -18.00 13.64 18.92
CA LYS A 100 -18.82 12.89 17.95
C LYS A 100 -19.42 11.62 18.58
N LEU A 101 -18.67 10.90 19.39
CA LEU A 101 -19.15 9.73 20.13
C LEU A 101 -20.21 10.10 21.17
N SER A 102 -20.02 11.20 21.90
CA SER A 102 -20.99 11.69 22.90
C SER A 102 -22.31 12.14 22.28
N LEU A 103 -22.29 12.58 21.02
CA LEU A 103 -23.48 12.90 20.22
C LEU A 103 -24.16 11.65 19.63
N GLY A 104 -23.65 10.45 19.93
CA GLY A 104 -24.26 9.18 19.49
C GLY A 104 -23.74 8.66 18.14
N ALA A 105 -22.65 9.21 17.59
CA ALA A 105 -22.06 8.67 16.39
C ALA A 105 -21.40 7.31 16.65
N ASP A 106 -21.50 6.39 15.70
CA ASP A 106 -20.74 5.13 15.73
C ASP A 106 -19.23 5.38 15.48
N LEU A 107 -18.40 4.37 15.78
CA LEU A 107 -16.95 4.44 15.68
C LEU A 107 -16.47 4.84 14.28
N LEU A 108 -17.10 4.32 13.22
CA LEU A 108 -16.69 4.61 11.85
C LEU A 108 -16.99 6.06 11.45
N PRO A 109 -18.21 6.62 11.61
CA PRO A 109 -18.49 8.02 11.35
C PRO A 109 -17.63 8.96 12.18
N ALA A 110 -17.37 8.64 13.46
CA ALA A 110 -16.55 9.48 14.33
C ALA A 110 -15.08 9.56 13.85
N SER A 111 -14.58 8.50 13.20
CA SER A 111 -13.20 8.37 12.72
C SER A 111 -13.01 8.67 11.22
N MET A 112 -14.08 8.94 10.47
CA MET A 112 -14.04 8.96 8.99
C MET A 112 -13.07 10.02 8.45
N ASP A 113 -13.03 11.21 9.06
CA ASP A 113 -12.15 12.28 8.60
C ASP A 113 -10.68 11.92 8.82
N ILE A 114 -10.36 11.31 9.97
CA ILE A 114 -9.03 10.82 10.30
C ILE A 114 -8.59 9.71 9.31
N LEU A 115 -9.52 8.79 8.98
CA LEU A 115 -9.25 7.75 7.99
C LEU A 115 -8.95 8.32 6.61
N ARG A 116 -9.76 9.29 6.15
CA ARG A 116 -9.55 9.96 4.85
C ARG A 116 -8.20 10.67 4.78
N ASP A 117 -7.85 11.42 5.80
CA ASP A 117 -6.58 12.15 5.88
C ASP A 117 -5.40 11.18 5.91
N SER A 118 -5.52 10.07 6.64
CA SER A 118 -4.50 9.04 6.70
C SER A 118 -4.28 8.31 5.37
N ILE A 119 -5.35 7.94 4.68
CA ILE A 119 -5.28 7.31 3.35
C ILE A 119 -4.66 8.30 2.35
N ARG A 120 -5.11 9.55 2.36
CA ARG A 120 -4.57 10.60 1.51
C ARG A 120 -3.07 10.76 1.71
N THR A 121 -2.61 10.86 2.96
CA THR A 121 -1.19 10.98 3.30
C THR A 121 -0.38 9.78 2.82
N GLY A 122 -0.91 8.56 2.95
CA GLY A 122 -0.24 7.35 2.47
C GLY A 122 -0.10 7.30 0.95
N MET A 123 -1.04 7.90 0.20
CA MET A 123 -1.03 7.90 -1.26
C MET A 123 -0.20 9.03 -1.88
N VAL A 124 0.09 10.11 -1.15
CA VAL A 124 0.81 11.30 -1.66
C VAL A 124 2.09 10.94 -2.42
N PRO A 125 3.03 10.11 -1.91
CA PRO A 125 4.28 9.83 -2.63
C PRO A 125 4.05 9.16 -3.99
N THR A 126 3.08 8.25 -4.07
CA THR A 126 2.76 7.55 -5.32
C THR A 126 2.09 8.49 -6.33
N ILE A 127 1.18 9.35 -5.85
CA ILE A 127 0.51 10.35 -6.70
C ILE A 127 1.52 11.37 -7.24
N ASP A 128 2.41 11.88 -6.39
CA ASP A 128 3.39 12.89 -6.78
C ASP A 128 4.42 12.31 -7.75
N SER A 129 4.88 11.08 -7.52
CA SER A 129 5.73 10.36 -8.48
C SER A 129 5.04 10.20 -9.83
N THR A 130 3.74 9.95 -9.85
CA THR A 130 2.95 9.80 -11.09
C THR A 130 2.83 11.13 -11.83
N LYS A 131 2.61 12.25 -11.13
CA LYS A 131 2.50 13.58 -11.73
C LYS A 131 3.81 14.06 -12.36
N THR A 132 4.95 13.69 -11.77
CA THR A 132 6.27 14.14 -12.22
C THR A 132 6.93 13.20 -13.22
N LEU A 133 6.28 12.07 -13.50
CA LEU A 133 6.77 11.02 -14.39
C LEU A 133 6.92 11.55 -15.82
N GLY A 134 8.13 11.39 -16.38
CA GLY A 134 8.46 11.85 -17.74
C GLY A 134 8.77 13.33 -17.87
N ILE A 135 8.49 14.15 -16.84
CA ILE A 135 8.78 15.59 -16.84
C ILE A 135 10.03 15.90 -16.00
N VAL A 136 10.02 15.44 -14.75
CA VAL A 136 11.10 15.71 -13.79
C VAL A 136 11.96 14.47 -13.58
N SER A 137 11.35 13.29 -13.58
CA SER A 137 12.03 12.02 -13.35
C SER A 137 11.74 11.01 -14.46
N LEU A 138 12.80 10.37 -14.94
CA LEU A 138 12.70 9.18 -15.78
C LEU A 138 12.85 7.96 -14.89
N PRO A 139 11.84 7.10 -14.78
CA PRO A 139 11.89 5.90 -13.96
C PRO A 139 12.99 4.93 -14.43
N GLY A 140 13.70 4.35 -13.46
CA GLY A 140 14.81 3.44 -13.76
C GLY A 140 14.44 2.24 -14.64
N MET A 141 13.18 1.75 -14.54
CA MET A 141 12.70 0.68 -15.40
C MET A 141 12.62 1.13 -16.86
N MET A 142 12.06 2.29 -17.13
CA MET A 142 11.97 2.83 -18.49
C MET A 142 13.36 3.06 -19.09
N THR A 143 14.25 3.71 -18.34
CA THR A 143 15.64 3.95 -18.78
C THR A 143 16.40 2.65 -18.97
N GLY A 144 16.22 1.67 -18.08
CA GLY A 144 16.83 0.35 -18.20
C GLY A 144 16.39 -0.40 -19.46
N LEU A 145 15.10 -0.35 -19.81
CA LEU A 145 14.57 -0.96 -21.03
C LEU A 145 15.14 -0.29 -22.30
N ILE A 146 15.25 1.04 -22.31
CA ILE A 146 15.82 1.79 -23.44
C ILE A 146 17.30 1.44 -23.62
N LEU A 147 18.06 1.41 -22.52
CA LEU A 147 19.48 1.02 -22.54
C LEU A 147 19.68 -0.45 -22.97
N ALA A 148 18.71 -1.31 -22.70
CA ALA A 148 18.71 -2.70 -23.18
C ALA A 148 18.31 -2.83 -24.67
N GLY A 149 18.10 -1.71 -25.40
CA GLY A 149 17.79 -1.71 -26.82
C GLY A 149 16.31 -1.83 -27.15
N ILE A 150 15.41 -1.78 -26.17
CA ILE A 150 13.97 -1.76 -26.42
C ILE A 150 13.56 -0.36 -26.89
N SER A 151 12.66 -0.30 -27.88
CA SER A 151 12.19 0.98 -28.42
C SER A 151 11.56 1.85 -27.32
N PRO A 152 11.80 3.16 -27.31
CA PRO A 152 11.23 4.08 -26.32
C PRO A 152 9.71 3.99 -26.19
N LEU A 153 9.01 3.76 -27.30
CA LEU A 153 7.56 3.60 -27.32
C LEU A 153 7.09 2.39 -26.49
N MET A 154 7.78 1.27 -26.61
CA MET A 154 7.48 0.08 -25.82
C MET A 154 7.85 0.27 -24.33
N ALA A 155 8.97 0.91 -24.05
CA ALA A 155 9.40 1.24 -22.69
C ALA A 155 8.37 2.14 -21.97
N ILE A 156 7.80 3.13 -22.66
CA ILE A 156 6.73 3.99 -22.12
C ILE A 156 5.46 3.17 -21.82
N ARG A 157 5.04 2.27 -22.69
CA ARG A 157 3.86 1.40 -22.43
C ARG A 157 4.03 0.57 -21.17
N TYR A 158 5.20 -0.04 -20.98
CA TYR A 158 5.51 -0.79 -19.78
C TYR A 158 5.51 0.12 -18.54
N GLN A 159 6.05 1.33 -18.65
CA GLN A 159 6.07 2.29 -17.54
C GLN A 159 4.67 2.72 -17.14
N ILE A 160 3.76 2.98 -18.09
CA ILE A 160 2.36 3.30 -17.81
C ILE A 160 1.69 2.16 -17.04
N MET A 161 1.87 0.92 -17.51
CA MET A 161 1.34 -0.27 -16.84
C MET A 161 1.83 -0.36 -15.38
N VAL A 162 3.13 -0.19 -15.15
CA VAL A 162 3.73 -0.22 -13.81
C VAL A 162 3.17 0.90 -12.93
N THR A 163 2.97 2.09 -13.48
CA THR A 163 2.43 3.23 -12.73
C THR A 163 1.00 2.95 -12.23
N PHE A 164 0.12 2.44 -13.10
CA PHE A 164 -1.23 2.04 -12.70
C PHE A 164 -1.23 0.91 -11.67
N MET A 165 -0.34 -0.05 -11.83
CA MET A 165 -0.13 -1.14 -10.89
C MET A 165 0.24 -0.63 -9.50
N LEU A 166 1.20 0.29 -9.41
CA LEU A 166 1.63 0.89 -8.14
C LEU A 166 0.51 1.71 -7.49
N LEU A 167 -0.22 2.53 -8.27
CA LEU A 167 -1.37 3.29 -7.80
C LEU A 167 -2.46 2.37 -7.22
N SER A 168 -2.83 1.33 -7.94
CA SER A 168 -3.87 0.39 -7.51
C SER A 168 -3.48 -0.32 -6.23
N THR A 169 -2.26 -0.82 -6.15
CA THR A 169 -1.79 -1.54 -4.96
C THR A 169 -1.72 -0.63 -3.75
N THR A 170 -1.14 0.57 -3.89
CA THR A 170 -1.04 1.52 -2.77
C THR A 170 -2.42 1.97 -2.30
N ALA A 171 -3.38 2.20 -3.20
CA ALA A 171 -4.74 2.56 -2.83
C ALA A 171 -5.44 1.45 -2.04
N ILE A 172 -5.44 0.23 -2.56
CA ILE A 172 -6.08 -0.92 -1.90
C ILE A 172 -5.42 -1.20 -0.55
N SER A 173 -4.09 -1.25 -0.50
CA SER A 173 -3.36 -1.55 0.72
C SER A 173 -3.54 -0.47 1.78
N SER A 174 -3.52 0.81 1.42
CA SER A 174 -3.74 1.94 2.34
C SER A 174 -5.14 1.93 2.90
N PHE A 175 -6.15 1.73 2.04
CA PHE A 175 -7.54 1.64 2.46
C PHE A 175 -7.75 0.49 3.45
N MET A 176 -7.31 -0.72 3.09
CA MET A 176 -7.44 -1.91 3.95
C MET A 176 -6.72 -1.72 5.29
N ALA A 177 -5.48 -1.20 5.27
CA ALA A 177 -4.71 -0.97 6.48
C ALA A 177 -5.39 0.02 7.43
N CYS A 178 -5.87 1.16 6.93
CA CYS A 178 -6.59 2.15 7.74
C CYS A 178 -7.92 1.59 8.24
N PHE A 179 -8.69 0.94 7.38
CA PHE A 179 -10.01 0.40 7.72
C PHE A 179 -9.95 -0.77 8.72
N LEU A 180 -8.90 -1.58 8.72
CA LEU A 180 -8.72 -2.64 9.70
C LEU A 180 -8.12 -2.10 11.01
N SER A 181 -7.33 -1.01 10.94
CA SER A 181 -6.62 -0.48 12.10
C SER A 181 -7.44 0.47 12.97
N TYR A 182 -8.45 1.19 12.44
CA TYR A 182 -9.15 2.21 13.23
C TYR A 182 -9.82 1.64 14.49
N ARG A 183 -10.35 0.42 14.42
CA ARG A 183 -10.97 -0.23 15.57
C ARG A 183 -10.01 -0.48 16.72
N THR A 184 -8.72 -0.57 16.47
CA THR A 184 -7.73 -0.84 17.52
C THR A 184 -7.47 0.37 18.43
N PHE A 185 -7.96 1.55 18.07
CA PHE A 185 -7.90 2.76 18.89
C PHE A 185 -9.06 2.88 19.89
N PHE A 186 -10.01 1.96 19.85
CA PHE A 186 -11.17 1.96 20.74
C PHE A 186 -11.19 0.72 21.64
N ASN A 187 -11.74 0.89 22.84
CA ASN A 187 -12.00 -0.23 23.73
C ASN A 187 -13.37 -0.88 23.41
N GLU A 188 -13.70 -1.98 24.12
CA GLU A 188 -14.99 -2.69 23.96
C GLU A 188 -16.21 -1.81 24.31
N ARG A 189 -16.01 -0.75 25.11
CA ARG A 189 -17.05 0.21 25.48
C ARG A 189 -17.15 1.39 24.50
N LYS A 190 -16.57 1.28 23.31
CA LYS A 190 -16.52 2.33 22.26
C LYS A 190 -15.86 3.64 22.71
N GLN A 191 -14.97 3.60 23.72
CA GLN A 191 -14.21 4.77 24.16
C GLN A 191 -12.84 4.78 23.52
N LEU A 192 -12.29 5.97 23.25
CA LEU A 192 -10.95 6.14 22.69
C LEU A 192 -9.90 5.79 23.77
N LEU A 193 -8.88 5.01 23.38
CA LEU A 193 -7.79 4.54 24.25
C LEU A 193 -6.76 5.64 24.54
#